data_34197bbf7ffa537f143c4ae6068dce5f
#
_entry.id   34197bbf7ffa537f143c4ae6068dce5f
#
_cell.length_a   1.000
_cell.length_b   1.000
_cell.length_c   1.000
_cell.angle_alpha   90.00
_cell.angle_beta   90.00
_cell.angle_gamma   90.00
#
_symmetry.space_group_name_H-M   'P 1'
#
loop_
_entity.id
_entity.type
_entity.pdbx_description
1 polymer ?
#
loop_
_entity_poly.entity_id
_entity_poly.type
_entity_poly.pdbx_seq_one_letter_code
_entity_poly.pdbx_strand_id
1 'polypeptide(L)'
;IPGIEGMIDADHIVKGEGVAWLREYLGEDSGRRIDHPLIPSSFGFRLMGLPVPRGGGNAAATIIPSVGCPMGCNFCTTSEFFGGKGKMVTFLERGEDVFRVMCEAEKNLGARAFFMMDENFLLYKKRALELLDLMKAHGKSWSLYVFSSANAIRKYDVRQLVELGIEWIWLGLESSGNQYQKLKGADTLSLAVELQSHGIRVHGSTIIGLEHHTPDNIDAVIDHAVAHETVFHQFMLYTPV
;
A
#
# COMPACT_ATOMS: atom_id res chain seq x y z
N ILE A 1 -3.73 6.23 -20.17
CA ILE A 1 -3.67 7.43 -21.04
C ILE A 1 -4.57 7.16 -22.22
N PRO A 2 -5.65 7.95 -22.44
CA PRO A 2 -6.49 7.81 -23.63
C PRO A 2 -5.65 7.93 -24.91
N GLY A 3 -5.85 7.01 -25.86
CA GLY A 3 -5.12 7.03 -27.13
C GLY A 3 -3.69 6.53 -27.11
N ILE A 4 -3.24 5.92 -26.00
CA ILE A 4 -1.89 5.37 -25.89
C ILE A 4 -1.60 4.32 -26.97
N GLU A 5 -2.64 3.65 -27.46
CA GLU A 5 -2.53 2.64 -28.51
C GLU A 5 -1.93 3.20 -29.82
N GLY A 6 -2.14 4.51 -30.09
CA GLY A 6 -1.53 5.18 -31.22
C GLY A 6 -0.14 5.77 -30.97
N MET A 7 0.34 5.72 -29.73
CA MET A 7 1.61 6.32 -29.31
C MET A 7 2.71 5.29 -29.05
N ILE A 8 2.33 4.01 -28.90
CA ILE A 8 3.24 2.91 -28.57
C ILE A 8 3.27 1.92 -29.75
N ASP A 9 4.46 1.65 -30.26
CA ASP A 9 4.69 0.58 -31.22
C ASP A 9 4.85 -0.74 -30.43
N ALA A 10 3.73 -1.42 -30.20
CA ALA A 10 3.67 -2.69 -29.47
C ALA A 10 2.68 -3.64 -30.13
N ASP A 11 3.03 -4.92 -30.23
CA ASP A 11 2.16 -5.96 -30.81
C ASP A 11 0.86 -6.14 -30.00
N HIS A 12 0.92 -5.95 -28.70
CA HIS A 12 -0.21 -6.10 -27.79
C HIS A 12 -0.24 -5.02 -26.71
N ILE A 13 -1.40 -4.44 -26.48
CA ILE A 13 -1.66 -3.48 -25.40
C ILE A 13 -2.80 -4.02 -24.54
N VAL A 14 -2.47 -4.33 -23.28
CA VAL A 14 -3.42 -4.88 -22.30
C VAL A 14 -3.81 -3.79 -21.31
N LYS A 15 -5.11 -3.55 -21.15
CA LYS A 15 -5.66 -2.63 -20.16
C LYS A 15 -6.10 -3.38 -18.91
N GLY A 16 -5.71 -2.88 -17.73
CA GLY A 16 -6.03 -3.48 -16.45
C GLY A 16 -5.05 -4.60 -16.06
N GLU A 17 -5.57 -5.66 -15.47
CA GLU A 17 -4.79 -6.80 -15.01
C GLU A 17 -4.34 -7.65 -16.20
N GLY A 18 -3.02 -7.87 -16.32
CA GLY A 18 -2.44 -8.54 -17.49
C GLY A 18 -2.08 -10.01 -17.26
N VAL A 19 -2.20 -10.56 -16.05
CA VAL A 19 -1.74 -11.92 -15.74
C VAL A 19 -2.63 -12.97 -16.44
N ALA A 20 -3.95 -12.81 -16.39
CA ALA A 20 -4.87 -13.70 -17.05
C ALA A 20 -4.68 -13.66 -18.58
N TRP A 21 -4.56 -12.45 -19.14
CA TRP A 21 -4.27 -12.27 -20.57
C TRP A 21 -2.95 -12.92 -20.98
N LEU A 22 -1.87 -12.70 -20.20
CA LEU A 22 -0.56 -13.28 -20.54
C LEU A 22 -0.57 -14.80 -20.50
N ARG A 23 -1.29 -15.39 -19.53
CA ARG A 23 -1.45 -16.85 -19.47
C ARG A 23 -2.18 -17.38 -20.69
N GLU A 24 -3.28 -16.75 -21.08
CA GLU A 24 -4.03 -17.13 -22.27
C GLU A 24 -3.17 -17.01 -23.54
N TYR A 25 -2.42 -15.92 -23.66
CA TYR A 25 -1.48 -15.70 -24.78
C TYR A 25 -0.38 -16.79 -24.83
N LEU A 26 0.06 -17.30 -23.69
CA LEU A 26 1.04 -18.37 -23.59
C LEU A 26 0.43 -19.78 -23.68
N GLY A 27 -0.89 -19.89 -23.87
CA GLY A 27 -1.60 -21.16 -23.90
C GLY A 27 -1.81 -21.82 -22.55
N GLU A 28 -1.69 -21.05 -21.45
CA GLU A 28 -1.92 -21.50 -20.08
C GLU A 28 -3.37 -21.24 -19.64
N ASP A 29 -3.80 -21.95 -18.59
CA ASP A 29 -5.13 -21.71 -18.00
C ASP A 29 -5.21 -20.32 -17.31
N SER A 30 -5.94 -19.40 -17.94
CA SER A 30 -6.13 -18.04 -17.43
C SER A 30 -6.94 -17.99 -16.13
N GLY A 31 -7.79 -19.02 -15.86
CA GLY A 31 -8.59 -19.14 -14.64
C GLY A 31 -7.85 -19.76 -13.46
N ARG A 32 -6.65 -20.29 -13.67
CA ARG A 32 -5.85 -20.88 -12.61
C ARG A 32 -5.51 -19.85 -11.54
N ARG A 33 -5.67 -20.21 -10.27
CA ARG A 33 -5.25 -19.37 -9.14
C ARG A 33 -3.79 -18.93 -9.30
N ILE A 34 -3.53 -17.65 -9.03
CA ILE A 34 -2.18 -17.10 -9.03
C ILE A 34 -1.53 -17.49 -7.70
N ASP A 35 -0.45 -18.26 -7.77
CA ASP A 35 0.40 -18.51 -6.62
C ASP A 35 1.29 -17.30 -6.37
N HIS A 36 1.30 -16.82 -5.14
CA HIS A 36 2.10 -15.66 -4.79
C HIS A 36 3.59 -16.05 -4.78
N PRO A 37 4.46 -15.41 -5.59
CA PRO A 37 5.88 -15.70 -5.58
C PRO A 37 6.53 -15.17 -4.30
N LEU A 38 7.66 -15.77 -3.89
CA LEU A 38 8.48 -15.22 -2.82
C LEU A 38 9.30 -14.03 -3.37
N ILE A 39 8.96 -12.82 -2.91
CA ILE A 39 9.58 -11.58 -3.38
C ILE A 39 10.47 -11.01 -2.26
N PRO A 40 11.82 -11.20 -2.33
CA PRO A 40 12.71 -10.58 -1.36
C PRO A 40 12.71 -9.05 -1.57
N SER A 41 12.42 -8.30 -0.52
CA SER A 41 12.58 -6.85 -0.52
C SER A 41 14.02 -6.52 -0.25
N SER A 42 14.77 -6.28 -1.32
CA SER A 42 16.15 -5.84 -1.20
C SER A 42 16.23 -4.33 -1.39
N PHE A 43 16.02 -3.58 -0.33
CA PHE A 43 16.54 -2.24 -0.30
C PHE A 43 18.06 -2.34 -0.22
N GLY A 44 18.70 -2.40 -1.39
CA GLY A 44 20.16 -2.38 -1.49
C GLY A 44 20.65 -1.02 -1.04
N PHE A 45 21.01 -0.89 0.22
CA PHE A 45 21.65 0.32 0.70
C PHE A 45 23.09 0.32 0.20
N ARG A 46 23.45 1.35 -0.57
CA ARG A 46 24.82 1.61 -0.98
C ARG A 46 25.33 2.85 -0.23
N LEU A 47 26.35 2.68 0.56
CA LEU A 47 27.05 3.80 1.16
C LEU A 47 28.26 4.14 0.29
N MET A 48 28.31 5.36 -0.24
CA MET A 48 29.39 5.82 -1.13
C MET A 48 29.67 4.89 -2.34
N GLY A 49 28.60 4.30 -2.91
CA GLY A 49 28.68 3.39 -4.05
C GLY A 49 29.03 1.94 -3.71
N LEU A 50 29.43 1.65 -2.48
CA LEU A 50 29.72 0.30 -2.02
C LEU A 50 28.48 -0.38 -1.46
N PRO A 51 28.19 -1.66 -1.80
CA PRO A 51 27.09 -2.38 -1.19
C PRO A 51 27.38 -2.61 0.30
N VAL A 52 26.44 -2.18 1.15
CA VAL A 52 26.53 -2.50 2.59
C VAL A 52 26.11 -3.95 2.79
N PRO A 53 26.98 -4.79 3.40
CA PRO A 53 26.63 -6.17 3.68
C PRO A 53 25.38 -6.24 4.55
N ARG A 54 24.42 -7.08 4.19
CA ARG A 54 23.24 -7.34 5.02
C ARG A 54 23.67 -8.09 6.26
N GLY A 55 23.42 -7.52 7.44
CA GLY A 55 23.49 -8.26 8.68
C GLY A 55 22.44 -9.39 8.62
N GLY A 56 22.87 -10.62 8.91
CA GLY A 56 21.95 -11.75 8.97
C GLY A 56 20.84 -11.47 9.99
N GLY A 57 19.59 -11.59 9.57
CA GLY A 57 18.41 -11.42 10.43
C GLY A 57 17.45 -10.29 10.08
N ASN A 58 17.78 -9.41 9.12
CA ASN A 58 16.92 -8.30 8.68
C ASN A 58 16.43 -8.49 7.25
N ALA A 59 16.16 -9.71 6.82
CA ALA A 59 15.56 -9.95 5.52
C ALA A 59 14.11 -9.46 5.54
N ALA A 60 13.76 -8.66 4.54
CA ALA A 60 12.40 -8.22 4.30
C ALA A 60 11.85 -8.89 3.03
N ALA A 61 10.53 -9.05 2.96
CA ALA A 61 9.84 -9.55 1.78
C ALA A 61 8.65 -8.66 1.42
N THR A 62 8.31 -8.64 0.14
CA THR A 62 7.09 -7.97 -0.36
C THR A 62 5.99 -9.01 -0.48
N ILE A 63 4.82 -8.68 0.06
CA ILE A 63 3.59 -9.45 -0.09
C ILE A 63 2.60 -8.60 -0.88
N ILE A 64 1.99 -9.17 -1.91
CA ILE A 64 1.01 -8.51 -2.78
C ILE A 64 -0.35 -9.19 -2.57
N PRO A 65 -1.14 -8.78 -1.57
CA PRO A 65 -2.44 -9.38 -1.33
C PRO A 65 -3.45 -9.07 -2.42
N SER A 66 -3.39 -7.86 -2.96
CA SER A 66 -4.25 -7.39 -4.04
C SER A 66 -3.59 -6.25 -4.82
N VAL A 67 -4.10 -5.97 -6.02
CA VAL A 67 -3.74 -4.80 -6.82
C VAL A 67 -5.00 -4.08 -7.24
N GLY A 68 -4.93 -2.75 -7.33
CA GLY A 68 -6.11 -1.91 -7.49
C GLY A 68 -6.76 -1.56 -6.15
N CYS A 69 -7.69 -0.61 -6.17
CA CYS A 69 -8.37 -0.12 -4.97
C CYS A 69 -9.85 0.14 -5.25
N PRO A 70 -10.77 -0.38 -4.43
CA PRO A 70 -12.20 -0.21 -4.68
C PRO A 70 -12.73 1.19 -4.35
N MET A 71 -11.89 2.09 -3.80
CA MET A 71 -12.32 3.43 -3.38
C MET A 71 -12.71 4.35 -4.54
N GLY A 72 -12.05 4.24 -5.70
CA GLY A 72 -12.38 5.00 -6.89
C GLY A 72 -12.09 6.51 -6.76
N CYS A 73 -10.96 6.87 -6.15
CA CYS A 73 -10.55 8.27 -6.05
C CYS A 73 -10.28 8.83 -7.47
N ASN A 74 -10.86 9.97 -7.80
CA ASN A 74 -10.80 10.59 -9.13
C ASN A 74 -9.39 11.06 -9.56
N PHE A 75 -8.48 11.25 -8.61
CA PHE A 75 -7.09 11.63 -8.87
C PHE A 75 -6.14 10.41 -8.93
N CYS A 76 -6.64 9.21 -8.70
CA CYS A 76 -5.80 8.03 -8.50
C CYS A 76 -5.60 7.25 -9.79
N THR A 77 -4.37 7.28 -10.32
CA THR A 77 -3.96 6.51 -11.51
C THR A 77 -4.26 5.02 -11.38
N THR A 78 -4.01 4.43 -10.21
CA THR A 78 -4.32 3.02 -9.97
C THR A 78 -5.81 2.74 -10.15
N SER A 79 -6.67 3.62 -9.61
CA SER A 79 -8.12 3.46 -9.73
C SER A 79 -8.57 3.51 -11.20
N GLU A 80 -8.07 4.49 -11.96
CA GLU A 80 -8.37 4.63 -13.37
C GLU A 80 -7.84 3.45 -14.19
N PHE A 81 -6.62 3.03 -13.93
CA PHE A 81 -5.97 1.90 -14.62
C PHE A 81 -6.79 0.60 -14.50
N PHE A 82 -7.36 0.33 -13.33
CA PHE A 82 -8.21 -0.86 -13.11
C PHE A 82 -9.67 -0.68 -13.53
N GLY A 83 -10.06 0.48 -14.09
CA GLY A 83 -11.42 0.75 -14.59
C GLY A 83 -12.36 1.35 -13.54
N GLY A 84 -11.83 2.05 -12.54
CA GLY A 84 -12.57 2.88 -11.62
C GLY A 84 -13.02 2.20 -10.33
N LYS A 85 -14.02 2.79 -9.69
CA LYS A 85 -14.54 2.38 -8.40
C LYS A 85 -14.97 0.91 -8.36
N GLY A 86 -14.54 0.20 -7.30
CA GLY A 86 -14.89 -1.21 -7.08
C GLY A 86 -14.04 -2.19 -7.88
N LYS A 87 -13.10 -1.71 -8.68
CA LYS A 87 -12.26 -2.57 -9.51
C LYS A 87 -10.91 -2.85 -8.85
N MET A 88 -10.61 -4.11 -8.72
CA MET A 88 -9.36 -4.62 -8.18
C MET A 88 -9.22 -6.10 -8.46
N VAL A 89 -8.00 -6.62 -8.33
CA VAL A 89 -7.69 -8.05 -8.40
C VAL A 89 -7.15 -8.49 -7.04
N THR A 90 -7.74 -9.52 -6.46
CA THR A 90 -7.32 -10.08 -5.18
C THR A 90 -6.60 -11.40 -5.39
N PHE A 91 -5.38 -11.52 -4.90
CA PHE A 91 -4.56 -12.73 -4.96
C PHE A 91 -4.64 -13.53 -3.65
N LEU A 92 -4.62 -12.82 -2.52
CA LEU A 92 -4.69 -13.39 -1.16
C LEU A 92 -5.95 -12.85 -0.47
N GLU A 93 -7.05 -13.59 -0.61
CA GLU A 93 -8.36 -13.10 -0.19
C GLU A 93 -8.54 -13.14 1.33
N ARG A 94 -8.00 -14.18 1.98
CA ARG A 94 -8.15 -14.43 3.40
C ARG A 94 -6.87 -14.13 4.18
N GLY A 95 -6.99 -13.86 5.48
CA GLY A 95 -5.84 -13.73 6.38
C GLY A 95 -4.97 -14.98 6.40
N GLU A 96 -5.59 -16.16 6.28
CA GLU A 96 -4.89 -17.44 6.16
C GLU A 96 -3.98 -17.51 4.93
N ASP A 97 -4.43 -16.99 3.79
CA ASP A 97 -3.61 -16.95 2.56
C ASP A 97 -2.37 -16.05 2.75
N VAL A 98 -2.57 -14.88 3.36
CA VAL A 98 -1.48 -13.94 3.69
C VAL A 98 -0.52 -14.59 4.69
N PHE A 99 -1.04 -15.20 5.75
CA PHE A 99 -0.25 -15.86 6.79
C PHE A 99 0.62 -16.97 6.21
N ARG A 100 0.06 -17.81 5.32
CA ARG A 100 0.79 -18.90 4.66
C ARG A 100 1.98 -18.37 3.86
N VAL A 101 1.78 -17.33 3.04
CA VAL A 101 2.85 -16.72 2.22
C VAL A 101 3.92 -16.08 3.11
N MET A 102 3.53 -15.42 4.21
CA MET A 102 4.48 -14.84 5.15
C MET A 102 5.30 -15.93 5.87
N CYS A 103 4.69 -17.04 6.26
CA CYS A 103 5.42 -18.20 6.82
C CYS A 103 6.42 -18.80 5.82
N GLU A 104 6.03 -18.91 4.55
CA GLU A 104 6.92 -19.35 3.48
C GLU A 104 8.10 -18.39 3.28
N ALA A 105 7.85 -17.09 3.28
CA ALA A 105 8.90 -16.08 3.16
C ALA A 105 9.83 -16.06 4.39
N GLU A 106 9.29 -16.21 5.59
CA GLU A 106 10.11 -16.38 6.80
C GLU A 106 11.02 -17.61 6.69
N LYS A 107 10.44 -18.75 6.28
CA LYS A 107 11.18 -20.02 6.15
C LYS A 107 12.28 -19.97 5.09
N ASN A 108 11.96 -19.44 3.91
CA ASN A 108 12.83 -19.56 2.73
C ASN A 108 13.76 -18.35 2.57
N LEU A 109 13.36 -17.16 3.06
CA LEU A 109 14.12 -15.92 2.91
C LEU A 109 14.64 -15.41 4.27
N GLY A 110 14.22 -15.98 5.39
CA GLY A 110 14.49 -15.44 6.72
C GLY A 110 13.79 -14.11 6.99
N ALA A 111 12.72 -13.79 6.25
CA ALA A 111 12.04 -12.51 6.35
C ALA A 111 11.27 -12.40 7.65
N ARG A 112 11.42 -11.26 8.35
CA ARG A 112 10.64 -10.89 9.54
C ARG A 112 9.99 -9.51 9.39
N ALA A 113 10.33 -8.79 8.35
CA ALA A 113 9.71 -7.53 7.97
C ALA A 113 9.02 -7.72 6.62
N PHE A 114 7.80 -7.20 6.49
CA PHE A 114 6.99 -7.36 5.29
C PHE A 114 6.45 -6.04 4.81
N PHE A 115 6.69 -5.75 3.55
CA PHE A 115 6.04 -4.68 2.82
C PHE A 115 4.77 -5.23 2.18
N MET A 116 3.62 -4.81 2.72
CA MET A 116 2.31 -5.20 2.20
C MET A 116 1.96 -4.28 1.03
N MET A 117 2.29 -4.69 -0.18
CA MET A 117 2.01 -3.94 -1.41
C MET A 117 0.55 -4.15 -1.82
N ASP A 118 -0.32 -3.50 -1.08
CA ASP A 118 -1.78 -3.47 -1.25
C ASP A 118 -2.20 -2.01 -1.10
N GLU A 119 -2.91 -1.46 -2.05
CA GLU A 119 -3.28 -0.03 -2.11
C GLU A 119 -4.02 0.49 -0.86
N ASN A 120 -4.66 -0.41 -0.09
CA ASN A 120 -5.36 -0.06 1.14
C ASN A 120 -5.56 -1.31 2.03
N PHE A 121 -4.46 -1.85 2.55
CA PHE A 121 -4.43 -3.14 3.27
C PHE A 121 -5.47 -3.24 4.39
N LEU A 122 -5.61 -2.19 5.21
CA LEU A 122 -6.52 -2.16 6.35
C LEU A 122 -7.99 -1.96 5.97
N LEU A 123 -8.30 -1.69 4.69
CA LEU A 123 -9.69 -1.64 4.23
C LEU A 123 -10.40 -2.99 4.42
N TYR A 124 -9.66 -4.09 4.28
CA TYR A 124 -10.15 -5.46 4.42
C TYR A 124 -10.00 -5.96 5.86
N LYS A 125 -10.77 -5.37 6.77
CA LYS A 125 -10.68 -5.62 8.21
C LYS A 125 -10.72 -7.10 8.59
N LYS A 126 -11.60 -7.88 7.94
CA LYS A 126 -11.71 -9.32 8.21
C LYS A 126 -10.39 -10.05 7.91
N ARG A 127 -9.78 -9.77 6.75
CA ARG A 127 -8.47 -10.35 6.36
C ARG A 127 -7.37 -9.98 7.35
N ALA A 128 -7.31 -8.71 7.75
CA ALA A 128 -6.27 -8.22 8.65
C ALA A 128 -6.44 -8.80 10.07
N LEU A 129 -7.65 -8.92 10.59
CA LEU A 129 -7.89 -9.50 11.91
C LEU A 129 -7.70 -11.03 11.91
N GLU A 130 -8.08 -11.74 10.85
CA GLU A 130 -7.78 -13.16 10.70
C GLU A 130 -6.26 -13.42 10.66
N LEU A 131 -5.50 -12.54 9.98
CA LEU A 131 -4.03 -12.60 10.03
C LEU A 131 -3.51 -12.40 11.45
N LEU A 132 -4.02 -11.41 12.18
CA LEU A 132 -3.65 -11.17 13.58
C LEU A 132 -3.91 -12.39 14.48
N ASP A 133 -5.08 -12.99 14.35
CA ASP A 133 -5.45 -14.17 15.13
C ASP A 133 -4.52 -15.36 14.85
N LEU A 134 -4.16 -15.58 13.59
CA LEU A 134 -3.20 -16.61 13.19
C LEU A 134 -1.79 -16.31 13.70
N MET A 135 -1.35 -15.05 13.64
CA MET A 135 -0.06 -14.65 14.21
C MET A 135 0.00 -14.96 15.73
N LYS A 136 -1.06 -14.62 16.46
CA LYS A 136 -1.16 -14.93 17.90
C LYS A 136 -1.17 -16.43 18.15
N ALA A 137 -1.98 -17.18 17.43
CA ALA A 137 -2.11 -18.63 17.60
C ALA A 137 -0.80 -19.39 17.35
N HIS A 138 0.03 -18.87 16.45
CA HIS A 138 1.31 -19.49 16.06
C HIS A 138 2.54 -18.81 16.64
N GLY A 139 2.37 -17.86 17.58
CA GLY A 139 3.48 -17.15 18.22
C GLY A 139 4.36 -16.37 17.25
N LYS A 140 3.75 -15.83 16.17
CA LYS A 140 4.46 -15.02 15.16
C LYS A 140 4.45 -13.56 15.56
N SER A 141 5.62 -12.93 15.40
CA SER A 141 5.82 -11.49 15.61
C SER A 141 6.60 -10.96 14.39
N TRP A 142 5.90 -10.29 13.50
CA TRP A 142 6.46 -9.73 12.28
C TRP A 142 6.26 -8.22 12.24
N SER A 143 7.13 -7.51 11.53
CA SER A 143 7.01 -6.07 11.29
C SER A 143 6.34 -5.85 9.93
N LEU A 144 5.30 -5.02 9.90
CA LEU A 144 4.54 -4.71 8.69
C LEU A 144 4.67 -3.24 8.31
N TYR A 145 4.92 -2.99 7.03
CA TYR A 145 4.72 -1.70 6.39
C TYR A 145 3.51 -1.80 5.45
N VAL A 146 2.50 -0.97 5.67
CA VAL A 146 1.23 -1.03 4.95
C VAL A 146 0.84 0.32 4.36
N PHE A 147 0.14 0.32 3.22
CA PHE A 147 -0.62 1.47 2.76
C PHE A 147 -2.02 1.41 3.34
N SER A 148 -2.53 2.56 3.80
CA SER A 148 -3.94 2.62 4.21
C SER A 148 -4.51 4.04 4.17
N SER A 149 -5.84 4.12 4.19
CA SER A 149 -6.57 5.39 4.31
C SER A 149 -7.00 5.64 5.75
N ALA A 150 -7.13 6.91 6.14
CA ALA A 150 -7.55 7.30 7.48
C ALA A 150 -8.87 6.63 7.90
N ASN A 151 -9.85 6.57 7.02
CA ASN A 151 -11.15 5.93 7.28
C ASN A 151 -11.06 4.41 7.45
N ALA A 152 -10.07 3.75 6.85
CA ALA A 152 -9.82 2.32 7.06
C ALA A 152 -9.16 2.07 8.42
N ILE A 153 -8.14 2.87 8.75
CA ILE A 153 -7.39 2.79 10.02
C ILE A 153 -8.31 2.99 11.23
N ARG A 154 -9.19 3.99 11.19
CA ARG A 154 -10.15 4.30 12.29
C ARG A 154 -11.17 3.19 12.59
N LYS A 155 -11.26 2.15 11.77
CA LYS A 155 -12.09 0.97 12.07
C LYS A 155 -11.42 0.00 13.05
N TYR A 156 -10.17 0.23 13.39
CA TYR A 156 -9.39 -0.61 14.32
C TYR A 156 -9.16 0.13 15.63
N ASP A 157 -9.05 -0.63 16.71
CA ASP A 157 -8.37 -0.17 17.91
C ASP A 157 -6.87 -0.08 17.60
N VAL A 158 -6.21 0.97 18.06
CA VAL A 158 -4.76 1.16 17.83
C VAL A 158 -3.93 -0.02 18.35
N ARG A 159 -4.38 -0.66 19.44
CA ARG A 159 -3.74 -1.86 20.00
C ARG A 159 -3.77 -3.03 19.01
N GLN A 160 -4.88 -3.19 18.25
CA GLN A 160 -4.96 -4.21 17.21
C GLN A 160 -3.92 -3.97 16.11
N LEU A 161 -3.64 -2.72 15.77
CA LEU A 161 -2.62 -2.36 14.78
C LEU A 161 -1.21 -2.68 15.30
N VAL A 162 -0.94 -2.36 16.57
CA VAL A 162 0.33 -2.70 17.21
C VAL A 162 0.53 -4.21 17.30
N GLU A 163 -0.49 -4.95 17.73
CA GLU A 163 -0.44 -6.41 17.86
C GLU A 163 -0.31 -7.11 16.49
N LEU A 164 -0.88 -6.53 15.42
CA LEU A 164 -0.68 -6.98 14.04
C LEU A 164 0.76 -6.75 13.56
N GLY A 165 1.55 -6.00 14.33
CA GLY A 165 2.94 -5.71 14.01
C GLY A 165 3.12 -4.57 13.02
N ILE A 166 2.13 -3.69 12.89
CA ILE A 166 2.26 -2.52 12.01
C ILE A 166 3.29 -1.56 12.60
N GLU A 167 4.42 -1.47 11.94
CA GLU A 167 5.52 -0.57 12.29
C GLU A 167 5.46 0.72 11.49
N TRP A 168 5.02 0.64 10.23
CA TRP A 168 4.87 1.76 9.33
C TRP A 168 3.52 1.78 8.65
N ILE A 169 2.90 2.96 8.59
CA ILE A 169 1.71 3.20 7.76
C ILE A 169 2.00 4.32 6.77
N TRP A 170 1.84 4.03 5.47
CA TRP A 170 1.75 5.06 4.46
C TRP A 170 0.32 5.58 4.41
N LEU A 171 0.16 6.85 4.80
CA LEU A 171 -1.13 7.52 4.95
C LEU A 171 -1.24 8.68 3.96
N GLY A 172 -2.20 8.60 3.04
CA GLY A 172 -2.54 9.71 2.18
C GLY A 172 -3.25 10.82 2.96
N LEU A 173 -2.65 11.99 3.05
CA LEU A 173 -3.17 13.17 3.74
C LEU A 173 -3.86 14.14 2.77
N GLU A 174 -3.43 14.16 1.53
CA GLU A 174 -3.91 14.88 0.35
C GLU A 174 -4.02 16.39 0.56
N SER A 175 -5.08 16.89 1.22
CA SER A 175 -5.25 18.31 1.51
C SER A 175 -6.15 18.56 2.72
N SER A 176 -6.13 19.77 3.24
CA SER A 176 -6.87 20.22 4.44
C SER A 176 -8.40 20.18 4.30
N GLY A 177 -8.95 20.03 3.12
CA GLY A 177 -10.39 20.25 2.87
C GLY A 177 -11.31 19.04 3.09
N ASN A 178 -10.81 17.86 3.49
CA ASN A 178 -11.64 16.63 3.62
C ASN A 178 -12.51 16.33 2.37
N GLN A 179 -12.10 16.84 1.20
CA GLN A 179 -12.87 16.79 -0.03
C GLN A 179 -12.98 15.38 -0.60
N TYR A 180 -12.03 14.53 -0.27
CA TYR A 180 -11.97 13.17 -0.78
C TYR A 180 -12.68 12.19 0.13
N GLN A 181 -13.45 11.28 -0.46
CA GLN A 181 -14.25 10.30 0.29
C GLN A 181 -13.41 9.47 1.28
N LYS A 182 -12.16 9.19 0.98
CA LYS A 182 -11.23 8.44 1.85
C LYS A 182 -10.82 9.21 3.12
N LEU A 183 -11.00 10.54 3.14
CA LEU A 183 -10.67 11.42 4.26
C LEU A 183 -11.93 12.03 4.91
N LYS A 184 -13.11 11.83 4.32
CA LYS A 184 -14.35 12.49 4.76
C LYS A 184 -14.63 12.23 6.25
N GLY A 185 -14.66 13.31 7.03
CA GLY A 185 -14.88 13.25 8.49
C GLY A 185 -13.70 12.69 9.29
N ALA A 186 -12.55 12.43 8.66
CA ALA A 186 -11.35 11.97 9.38
C ALA A 186 -10.53 13.17 9.85
N ASP A 187 -10.28 13.22 11.15
CA ASP A 187 -9.24 14.05 11.73
C ASP A 187 -7.90 13.34 11.60
N THR A 188 -7.17 13.67 10.52
CA THR A 188 -5.90 13.05 10.19
C THR A 188 -4.77 13.48 11.10
N LEU A 189 -4.84 14.71 11.67
CA LEU A 189 -3.88 15.22 12.64
C LEU A 189 -3.92 14.37 13.93
N SER A 190 -5.10 14.27 14.55
CA SER A 190 -5.26 13.43 15.74
C SER A 190 -4.90 11.98 15.48
N LEU A 191 -5.22 11.46 14.29
CA LEU A 191 -4.87 10.09 13.91
C LEU A 191 -3.36 9.89 13.83
N ALA A 192 -2.63 10.81 13.22
CA ALA A 192 -1.17 10.72 13.13
C ALA A 192 -0.51 10.76 14.52
N VAL A 193 -0.98 11.66 15.40
CA VAL A 193 -0.52 11.74 16.79
C VAL A 193 -0.81 10.44 17.55
N GLU A 194 -2.03 9.89 17.43
CA GLU A 194 -2.42 8.64 18.07
C GLU A 194 -1.55 7.47 17.63
N LEU A 195 -1.35 7.29 16.32
CA LEU A 195 -0.52 6.22 15.77
C LEU A 195 0.93 6.34 16.27
N GLN A 196 1.52 7.53 16.18
CA GLN A 196 2.91 7.77 16.57
C GLN A 196 3.13 7.63 18.08
N SER A 197 2.14 8.03 18.91
CA SER A 197 2.22 7.82 20.37
C SER A 197 2.22 6.35 20.77
N HIS A 198 1.76 5.45 19.90
CA HIS A 198 1.80 4.00 20.10
C HIS A 198 2.97 3.31 19.36
N GLY A 199 3.92 4.09 18.83
CA GLY A 199 5.11 3.60 18.18
C GLY A 199 4.94 3.22 16.71
N ILE A 200 3.78 3.48 16.11
CA ILE A 200 3.54 3.28 14.68
C ILE A 200 4.05 4.50 13.93
N ARG A 201 5.01 4.32 13.04
CA ARG A 201 5.57 5.41 12.24
C ARG A 201 4.64 5.75 11.10
N VAL A 202 4.35 7.05 10.93
CA VAL A 202 3.52 7.55 9.84
C VAL A 202 4.40 8.06 8.71
N HIS A 203 4.26 7.47 7.53
CA HIS A 203 4.74 8.01 6.27
C HIS A 203 3.57 8.78 5.63
N GLY A 204 3.58 10.09 5.78
CA GLY A 204 2.57 10.95 5.19
C GLY A 204 2.81 11.18 3.70
N SER A 205 1.75 11.33 2.93
CA SER A 205 1.85 11.76 1.54
C SER A 205 0.80 12.80 1.19
N THR A 206 1.22 13.80 0.42
CA THR A 206 0.39 14.91 -0.06
C THR A 206 0.60 15.09 -1.55
N ILE A 207 -0.51 15.20 -2.30
CA ILE A 207 -0.47 15.46 -3.74
C ILE A 207 -0.52 16.96 -3.96
N ILE A 208 0.42 17.50 -4.73
CA ILE A 208 0.49 18.90 -5.15
C ILE A 208 -0.03 19.00 -6.59
N GLY A 209 -0.84 20.03 -6.89
CA GLY A 209 -1.38 20.27 -8.22
C GLY A 209 -2.74 19.66 -8.49
N LEU A 210 -3.49 19.29 -7.44
CA LEU A 210 -4.88 18.88 -7.57
C LEU A 210 -5.74 20.06 -8.05
N GLU A 211 -6.93 19.78 -8.61
CA GLU A 211 -7.82 20.76 -9.28
C GLU A 211 -8.11 22.05 -8.47
N HIS A 212 -8.13 21.95 -7.15
CA HIS A 212 -8.40 23.09 -6.25
C HIS A 212 -7.14 23.79 -5.75
N HIS A 213 -5.96 23.32 -6.14
CA HIS A 213 -4.70 23.97 -5.79
C HIS A 213 -4.42 25.15 -6.70
N THR A 214 -4.04 26.26 -6.10
CA THR A 214 -3.64 27.51 -6.77
C THR A 214 -2.35 28.04 -6.16
N PRO A 215 -1.64 28.95 -6.82
CA PRO A 215 -0.49 29.59 -6.21
C PRO A 215 -0.80 30.26 -4.86
N ASP A 216 -2.03 30.73 -4.68
CA ASP A 216 -2.44 31.45 -3.46
C ASP A 216 -2.74 30.53 -2.25
N ASN A 217 -3.01 29.23 -2.49
CA ASN A 217 -3.35 28.29 -1.42
C ASN A 217 -2.36 27.15 -1.21
N ILE A 218 -1.29 27.09 -2.00
CA ILE A 218 -0.31 26.00 -1.92
C ILE A 218 0.44 25.98 -0.59
N ASP A 219 0.73 27.15 -0.03
CA ASP A 219 1.41 27.24 1.28
C ASP A 219 0.55 26.60 2.38
N ALA A 220 -0.77 26.81 2.36
CA ALA A 220 -1.68 26.18 3.32
C ALA A 220 -1.73 24.64 3.17
N VAL A 221 -1.53 24.10 1.97
CA VAL A 221 -1.43 22.64 1.74
C VAL A 221 -0.13 22.10 2.34
N ILE A 222 0.98 22.84 2.19
CA ILE A 222 2.28 22.47 2.76
C ILE A 222 2.22 22.55 4.29
N ASP A 223 1.69 23.65 4.83
CA ASP A 223 1.53 23.83 6.29
C ASP A 223 0.68 22.73 6.90
N HIS A 224 -0.41 22.34 6.23
CA HIS A 224 -1.23 21.19 6.65
C HIS A 224 -0.42 19.89 6.69
N ALA A 225 0.40 19.62 5.67
CA ALA A 225 1.25 18.46 5.63
C ALA A 225 2.28 18.45 6.76
N VAL A 226 2.94 19.59 7.00
CA VAL A 226 3.95 19.77 8.06
C VAL A 226 3.34 19.62 9.44
N ALA A 227 2.12 20.12 9.67
CA ALA A 227 1.42 20.03 10.95
C ALA A 227 1.18 18.59 11.43
N HIS A 228 1.24 17.60 10.57
CA HIS A 228 1.10 16.19 10.96
C HIS A 228 2.34 15.61 11.64
N GLU A 229 3.50 16.31 11.58
CA GLU A 229 4.76 15.88 12.19
C GLU A 229 5.09 14.40 11.91
N THR A 230 4.81 13.96 10.68
CA THR A 230 5.04 12.59 10.25
C THR A 230 6.54 12.26 10.22
N VAL A 231 6.93 11.02 10.52
CA VAL A 231 8.33 10.59 10.52
C VAL A 231 8.99 10.79 9.16
N PHE A 232 8.24 10.56 8.10
CA PHE A 232 8.61 10.86 6.72
C PHE A 232 7.41 11.43 5.99
N HIS A 233 7.61 12.44 5.13
CA HIS A 233 6.56 13.01 4.31
C HIS A 233 6.98 13.08 2.85
N GLN A 234 6.13 12.57 1.95
CA GLN A 234 6.35 12.61 0.51
C GLN A 234 5.36 13.57 -0.15
N PHE A 235 5.88 14.54 -0.86
CA PHE A 235 5.09 15.37 -1.76
C PHE A 235 5.17 14.80 -3.17
N MET A 236 3.99 14.57 -3.77
CA MET A 236 3.85 14.03 -5.12
C MET A 236 3.20 15.06 -6.02
N LEU A 237 3.78 15.28 -7.20
CA LEU A 237 3.13 16.12 -8.21
C LEU A 237 2.00 15.34 -8.87
N TYR A 238 0.83 15.96 -8.97
CA TYR A 238 -0.29 15.40 -9.69
C TYR A 238 0.03 15.27 -11.17
N THR A 239 -0.09 14.08 -11.69
CA THR A 239 0.02 13.81 -13.12
C THR A 239 -1.36 13.34 -13.59
N PRO A 240 -2.09 14.16 -14.36
CA PRO A 240 -3.38 13.77 -14.94
C PRO A 240 -3.24 12.52 -15.82
N VAL A 241 -4.22 11.64 -15.78
CA VAL A 241 -4.29 10.40 -16.57
C VAL A 241 -5.48 10.42 -17.49
#